data_02d2a7e057ee81ec212e62bb8d45ccba
#
_entry.id   02d2a7e057ee81ec212e62bb8d45ccba
#
_cell.length_a   1.000
_cell.length_b   1.000
_cell.length_c   1.000
_cell.angle_alpha   90.00
_cell.angle_beta   90.00
_cell.angle_gamma   90.00
#
_symmetry.space_group_name_H-M   'P 1'
#
loop_
_entity.id
_entity.type
_entity.pdbx_description
1 polymer ?
#
loop_
_entity_poly.entity_id
_entity_poly.type
_entity_poly.pdbx_seq_one_letter_code
_entity_poly.pdbx_strand_id
1 'polypeptide(L)'
;RGLGDVYKRQIICFIRFCDYFCDKLNHLNVNHMKCISLTLALFLSLCSFLCQAQILPVEEQAVVLNTKEGDIKGKLLLPDEGKVWPVVLLIAGSGPTDMDGNSAVGNMKNNSLKFLAEGLAKNGIASLRFDKRGIASSAAAGKEEVKLRFEDYVNDVIGWIDYLAKDRRFTGITVVGHSEGSLIGMLACKDRPKVKGFVSLAGAGRPAYELIEIQVAAQKLPEAMLKEVASINESLKGGKEVTDVPVYLQSLFRASVQPYLISWYKYNPQTIIAALKVSVLIVQGKTDIQVSVEDAELLKKACPAARFLLIDRMNHVLKDCDVTDQQQQLAVYTNPSLPVNTILISSVSSFIKKPK
;
A
#
# COMPACT_ATOMS: atom_id res chain seq x y z
N ARG A 1 -14.25 -24.49 -5.81
CA ARG A 1 -14.54 -25.37 -4.64
C ARG A 1 -13.51 -24.99 -3.59
N GLY A 2 -13.94 -24.28 -2.52
CA GLY A 2 -13.06 -23.57 -1.63
C GLY A 2 -12.43 -24.45 -0.54
N LEU A 3 -11.34 -23.96 0.05
CA LEU A 3 -10.62 -24.57 1.19
C LEU A 3 -11.55 -25.04 2.33
N GLY A 4 -12.70 -24.40 2.51
CA GLY A 4 -13.70 -24.77 3.50
C GLY A 4 -14.32 -26.17 3.32
N ASP A 5 -14.42 -26.65 2.08
CA ASP A 5 -14.98 -27.99 1.79
C ASP A 5 -13.97 -29.12 2.07
N VAL A 6 -12.69 -28.85 1.90
CA VAL A 6 -11.62 -29.80 2.22
C VAL A 6 -11.50 -29.95 3.74
N TYR A 7 -11.57 -28.87 4.50
CA TYR A 7 -11.55 -28.89 5.97
C TYR A 7 -12.76 -29.59 6.57
N LYS A 8 -13.96 -29.35 6.03
CA LYS A 8 -15.17 -30.07 6.48
C LYS A 8 -15.08 -31.57 6.24
N ARG A 9 -14.55 -32.00 5.10
CA ARG A 9 -14.37 -33.44 4.82
C ARG A 9 -13.32 -34.08 5.71
N GLN A 10 -12.23 -33.39 6.01
CA GLN A 10 -11.20 -33.89 6.94
C GLN A 10 -11.73 -34.02 8.37
N ILE A 11 -12.51 -33.04 8.86
CA ILE A 11 -13.15 -33.09 10.19
C ILE A 11 -14.17 -34.25 10.25
N ILE A 12 -15.00 -34.47 9.24
CA ILE A 12 -15.97 -35.55 9.19
C ILE A 12 -15.28 -36.92 9.13
N CYS A 13 -14.19 -37.05 8.39
CA CYS A 13 -13.37 -38.27 8.36
C CYS A 13 -12.74 -38.55 9.73
N PHE A 14 -12.25 -37.51 10.41
CA PHE A 14 -11.65 -37.62 11.75
C PHE A 14 -12.66 -38.02 12.83
N ILE A 15 -13.87 -37.45 12.81
CA ILE A 15 -14.95 -37.81 13.75
C ILE A 15 -15.37 -39.26 13.53
N ARG A 16 -15.58 -39.72 12.29
CA ARG A 16 -15.92 -41.11 12.00
C ARG A 16 -14.82 -42.10 12.37
N PHE A 17 -13.55 -41.70 12.25
CA PHE A 17 -12.41 -42.52 12.69
C PHE A 17 -12.37 -42.61 14.24
N CYS A 18 -12.62 -41.51 14.94
CA CYS A 18 -12.71 -41.54 16.42
C CYS A 18 -13.86 -42.41 16.93
N ASP A 19 -15.03 -42.31 16.31
CA ASP A 19 -16.19 -43.16 16.69
C ASP A 19 -15.92 -44.66 16.48
N TYR A 20 -15.35 -45.04 15.34
CA TYR A 20 -14.96 -46.40 15.03
C TYR A 20 -13.91 -46.93 16.03
N PHE A 21 -12.98 -46.07 16.46
CA PHE A 21 -11.92 -46.43 17.39
C PHE A 21 -12.44 -46.57 18.85
N CYS A 22 -13.35 -45.69 19.28
CA CYS A 22 -13.98 -45.80 20.57
C CYS A 22 -14.80 -47.08 20.75
N ASP A 23 -15.50 -47.52 19.74
CA ASP A 23 -16.28 -48.75 19.73
C ASP A 23 -15.40 -50.02 19.85
N LYS A 24 -14.20 -49.98 19.30
CA LYS A 24 -13.21 -51.09 19.41
C LYS A 24 -12.44 -51.09 20.74
N LEU A 25 -12.33 -49.95 21.44
CA LEU A 25 -11.61 -49.84 22.69
C LEU A 25 -12.36 -50.42 23.90
N ASN A 26 -13.69 -50.54 23.82
CA ASN A 26 -14.52 -51.09 24.90
C ASN A 26 -14.33 -52.59 25.19
N HIS A 27 -13.50 -53.29 24.39
CA HIS A 27 -13.22 -54.73 24.48
C HIS A 27 -11.76 -55.09 24.79
N LEU A 28 -10.88 -54.12 25.16
CA LEU A 28 -9.43 -54.34 25.32
C LEU A 28 -8.93 -54.27 26.75
N ASN A 29 -8.06 -55.22 27.14
CA ASN A 29 -7.47 -55.36 28.48
C ASN A 29 -6.43 -54.23 28.78
N VAL A 30 -6.27 -53.83 30.05
CA VAL A 30 -5.51 -52.68 30.54
C VAL A 30 -4.06 -52.56 30.04
N ASN A 31 -3.38 -53.66 29.74
CA ASN A 31 -2.00 -53.65 29.19
C ASN A 31 -1.89 -53.19 27.73
N HIS A 32 -2.95 -53.35 26.92
CA HIS A 32 -3.02 -52.83 25.56
C HIS A 32 -3.34 -51.35 25.51
N MET A 33 -4.01 -50.80 26.53
CA MET A 33 -4.35 -49.36 26.60
C MET A 33 -3.12 -48.47 26.70
N LYS A 34 -2.04 -48.89 27.38
CA LYS A 34 -0.78 -48.13 27.46
C LYS A 34 -0.03 -48.04 26.14
N CYS A 35 -0.02 -49.13 25.37
CA CYS A 35 0.60 -49.13 24.01
C CYS A 35 -0.21 -48.26 23.02
N ILE A 36 -1.53 -48.29 23.10
CA ILE A 36 -2.41 -47.51 22.22
C ILE A 36 -2.33 -46.04 22.54
N SER A 37 -2.21 -45.66 23.83
CA SER A 37 -2.03 -44.26 24.27
C SER A 37 -0.70 -43.71 23.76
N LEU A 38 0.38 -44.50 23.74
CA LEU A 38 1.69 -44.08 23.25
C LEU A 38 1.70 -43.92 21.72
N THR A 39 1.05 -44.85 21.01
CA THR A 39 0.94 -44.73 19.52
C THR A 39 0.03 -43.61 19.08
N LEU A 40 -1.06 -43.33 19.83
CA LEU A 40 -1.94 -42.17 19.54
C LEU A 40 -1.24 -40.84 19.82
N ALA A 41 -0.46 -40.75 20.90
CA ALA A 41 0.37 -39.57 21.20
C ALA A 41 1.46 -39.33 20.15
N LEU A 42 2.11 -40.40 19.65
CA LEU A 42 3.07 -40.30 18.56
C LEU A 42 2.41 -39.89 17.24
N PHE A 43 1.23 -40.41 16.95
CA PHE A 43 0.49 -40.06 15.72
C PHE A 43 -0.06 -38.64 15.76
N LEU A 44 -0.53 -38.16 16.90
CA LEU A 44 -0.95 -36.77 17.13
C LEU A 44 0.25 -35.80 17.04
N SER A 45 1.42 -36.20 17.54
CA SER A 45 2.65 -35.43 17.41
C SER A 45 3.16 -35.39 15.96
N LEU A 46 3.06 -36.50 15.21
CA LEU A 46 3.40 -36.56 13.79
C LEU A 46 2.40 -35.73 12.94
N CYS A 47 1.11 -35.81 13.23
CA CYS A 47 0.10 -34.98 12.58
C CYS A 47 0.28 -33.49 12.87
N SER A 48 0.74 -33.11 14.06
CA SER A 48 1.08 -31.72 14.41
C SER A 48 2.29 -31.22 13.63
N PHE A 49 3.26 -32.09 13.33
CA PHE A 49 4.41 -31.76 12.48
C PHE A 49 4.06 -31.66 10.99
N LEU A 50 3.07 -32.42 10.51
CA LEU A 50 2.60 -32.40 9.13
C LEU A 50 1.60 -31.27 8.85
N CYS A 51 1.02 -30.66 9.89
CA CYS A 51 0.09 -29.53 9.79
C CYS A 51 0.74 -28.17 9.97
N GLN A 52 2.06 -28.08 10.06
CA GLN A 52 2.76 -26.86 9.67
C GLN A 52 2.63 -26.79 8.15
N ALA A 53 1.57 -26.14 7.68
CA ALA A 53 1.54 -25.64 6.32
C ALA A 53 2.86 -24.91 6.13
N GLN A 54 3.78 -25.47 5.35
CA GLN A 54 4.96 -24.78 4.91
C GLN A 54 4.42 -23.51 4.23
N ILE A 55 4.52 -22.38 4.91
CA ILE A 55 4.42 -21.08 4.25
C ILE A 55 5.67 -21.07 3.39
N LEU A 56 5.54 -21.55 2.14
CA LEU A 56 6.60 -21.43 1.17
C LEU A 56 6.97 -19.96 1.11
N PRO A 57 8.25 -19.61 1.16
CA PRO A 57 8.65 -18.23 1.11
C PRO A 57 8.18 -17.66 -0.24
N VAL A 58 7.31 -16.66 -0.18
CA VAL A 58 6.90 -15.90 -1.36
C VAL A 58 8.18 -15.36 -2.01
N GLU A 59 8.41 -15.66 -3.28
CA GLU A 59 9.67 -15.30 -3.95
C GLU A 59 9.73 -13.80 -4.20
N GLU A 60 10.62 -13.10 -3.49
CA GLU A 60 10.89 -11.69 -3.69
C GLU A 60 12.14 -11.49 -4.54
N GLN A 61 11.96 -10.97 -5.74
CA GLN A 61 13.00 -10.70 -6.72
C GLN A 61 13.41 -9.24 -6.71
N ALA A 62 14.70 -8.94 -6.60
CA ALA A 62 15.21 -7.59 -6.83
C ALA A 62 15.09 -7.24 -8.32
N VAL A 63 14.57 -6.05 -8.61
CA VAL A 63 14.40 -5.53 -9.97
C VAL A 63 14.93 -4.10 -10.06
N VAL A 64 15.34 -3.71 -11.26
CA VAL A 64 15.96 -2.41 -11.51
C VAL A 64 15.32 -1.77 -12.73
N LEU A 65 14.95 -0.51 -12.61
CA LEU A 65 14.60 0.37 -13.71
C LEU A 65 15.79 1.28 -13.99
N ASN A 66 16.43 1.10 -15.13
CA ASN A 66 17.54 1.95 -15.54
C ASN A 66 16.99 3.28 -16.04
N THR A 67 17.47 4.38 -15.51
CA THR A 67 17.15 5.75 -15.95
C THR A 67 18.42 6.51 -16.33
N LYS A 68 18.27 7.68 -16.93
CA LYS A 68 19.42 8.52 -17.30
C LYS A 68 20.20 9.02 -16.08
N GLU A 69 19.50 9.24 -14.98
CA GLU A 69 20.06 9.76 -13.74
C GLU A 69 20.62 8.66 -12.85
N GLY A 70 20.27 7.39 -13.12
CA GLY A 70 20.71 6.23 -12.33
C GLY A 70 19.63 5.18 -12.18
N ASP A 71 19.93 4.16 -11.43
CA ASP A 71 19.08 2.99 -11.26
C ASP A 71 18.05 3.20 -10.16
N ILE A 72 16.78 3.00 -10.49
CA ILE A 72 15.69 2.93 -9.52
C ILE A 72 15.46 1.47 -9.17
N LYS A 73 15.59 1.15 -7.88
CA LYS A 73 15.54 -0.22 -7.38
C LYS A 73 14.16 -0.54 -6.82
N GLY A 74 13.73 -1.76 -7.07
CA GLY A 74 12.44 -2.26 -6.61
C GLY A 74 12.50 -3.74 -6.27
N LYS A 75 11.36 -4.24 -5.79
CA LYS A 75 11.14 -5.63 -5.46
C LYS A 75 9.87 -6.11 -6.11
N LEU A 76 9.99 -7.20 -6.84
CA LEU A 76 8.90 -7.93 -7.44
C LEU A 76 8.58 -9.13 -6.56
N LEU A 77 7.37 -9.17 -6.03
CA LEU A 77 6.86 -10.26 -5.21
C LEU A 77 5.88 -11.08 -6.03
N LEU A 78 6.19 -12.37 -6.18
CA LEU A 78 5.37 -13.30 -6.95
C LEU A 78 4.57 -14.22 -6.01
N PRO A 79 3.33 -14.57 -6.35
CA PRO A 79 2.60 -15.64 -5.65
C PRO A 79 3.31 -17.00 -5.81
N ASP A 80 3.15 -17.88 -4.81
CA ASP A 80 3.85 -19.18 -4.77
C ASP A 80 3.50 -20.11 -5.91
N GLU A 81 2.26 -20.02 -6.41
CA GLU A 81 1.76 -20.91 -7.45
C GLU A 81 1.18 -20.12 -8.61
N GLY A 82 1.34 -20.69 -9.77
CA GLY A 82 0.81 -20.13 -11.00
C GLY A 82 1.90 -19.81 -12.01
N LYS A 83 1.47 -19.53 -13.21
CA LYS A 83 2.38 -19.15 -14.31
C LYS A 83 2.10 -17.75 -14.83
N VAL A 84 0.90 -17.26 -14.57
CA VAL A 84 0.45 -15.92 -14.98
C VAL A 84 -0.44 -15.30 -13.89
N TRP A 85 -0.21 -14.04 -13.59
CA TRP A 85 -0.90 -13.32 -12.52
C TRP A 85 -1.34 -11.93 -12.97
N PRO A 86 -2.37 -11.35 -12.38
CA PRO A 86 -2.49 -9.90 -12.34
C PRO A 86 -1.34 -9.32 -11.51
N VAL A 87 -0.83 -8.15 -11.88
CA VAL A 87 0.24 -7.49 -11.13
C VAL A 87 -0.16 -6.11 -10.68
N VAL A 88 0.29 -5.75 -9.48
CA VAL A 88 0.13 -4.43 -8.89
C VAL A 88 1.45 -3.68 -8.91
N LEU A 89 1.40 -2.40 -9.31
CA LEU A 89 2.49 -1.45 -9.09
C LEU A 89 2.13 -0.58 -7.89
N LEU A 90 2.86 -0.72 -6.77
CA LEU A 90 2.66 0.04 -5.53
C LEU A 90 3.53 1.29 -5.53
N ILE A 91 2.92 2.46 -5.29
CA ILE A 91 3.59 3.76 -5.25
C ILE A 91 3.48 4.33 -3.85
N ALA A 92 4.63 4.61 -3.23
CA ALA A 92 4.70 5.19 -1.89
C ALA A 92 4.23 6.66 -1.85
N GLY A 93 3.87 7.13 -0.65
CA GLY A 93 3.48 8.51 -0.36
C GLY A 93 4.63 9.51 -0.41
N SER A 94 4.37 10.73 0.05
CA SER A 94 5.30 11.87 0.04
C SER A 94 6.54 11.67 0.92
N GLY A 95 7.51 12.55 0.72
CA GLY A 95 8.76 12.57 1.48
C GLY A 95 9.66 11.36 1.22
N PRO A 96 10.64 11.10 2.10
CA PRO A 96 11.61 10.02 1.97
C PRO A 96 11.03 8.66 2.41
N THR A 97 9.86 8.32 1.86
CA THR A 97 9.18 7.05 2.12
C THR A 97 9.70 5.98 1.18
N ASP A 98 10.22 4.88 1.76
CA ASP A 98 10.76 3.74 1.04
C ASP A 98 9.67 2.83 0.44
N MET A 99 10.10 1.83 -0.32
CA MET A 99 9.20 0.87 -0.99
C MET A 99 8.36 0.03 -0.02
N ASP A 100 8.77 -0.10 1.22
CA ASP A 100 8.06 -0.85 2.25
C ASP A 100 7.05 0.01 3.03
N GLY A 101 7.06 1.33 2.80
CA GLY A 101 6.21 2.31 3.46
C GLY A 101 6.83 2.94 4.71
N ASN A 102 8.13 2.78 4.91
CA ASN A 102 8.85 3.35 6.04
C ASN A 102 9.47 4.70 5.68
N SER A 103 9.67 5.56 6.68
CA SER A 103 10.37 6.82 6.51
C SER A 103 11.46 7.01 7.56
N ALA A 104 12.64 7.46 7.12
CA ALA A 104 13.73 7.82 8.03
C ALA A 104 13.38 9.06 8.85
N VAL A 105 12.56 9.94 8.33
CA VAL A 105 12.04 11.11 9.05
C VAL A 105 11.06 10.63 10.12
N GLY A 106 11.33 11.00 11.37
CA GLY A 106 10.51 10.59 12.53
C GLY A 106 10.63 9.10 12.88
N ASN A 107 11.62 8.38 12.33
CA ASN A 107 11.82 6.93 12.55
C ASN A 107 10.52 6.11 12.34
N MET A 108 9.73 6.47 11.35
CA MET A 108 8.45 5.83 11.06
C MET A 108 8.68 4.50 10.34
N LYS A 109 8.64 3.41 11.10
CA LYS A 109 8.73 2.03 10.58
C LYS A 109 7.39 1.34 10.74
N ASN A 110 6.65 1.20 9.65
CA ASN A 110 5.33 0.57 9.66
C ASN A 110 5.16 -0.60 8.69
N ASN A 111 6.03 -0.72 7.68
CA ASN A 111 5.97 -1.79 6.66
C ASN A 111 4.61 -1.90 5.93
N SER A 112 3.85 -0.82 5.83
CA SER A 112 2.48 -0.87 5.31
C SER A 112 2.41 -1.39 3.87
N LEU A 113 3.27 -0.91 2.98
CA LEU A 113 3.28 -1.34 1.59
C LEU A 113 3.84 -2.75 1.42
N LYS A 114 4.81 -3.15 2.26
CA LYS A 114 5.31 -4.53 2.31
C LYS A 114 4.19 -5.49 2.72
N PHE A 115 3.47 -5.22 3.80
CA PHE A 115 2.37 -6.08 4.25
C PHE A 115 1.20 -6.11 3.26
N LEU A 116 0.93 -5.00 2.58
CA LEU A 116 -0.04 -4.99 1.50
C LEU A 116 0.40 -5.91 0.35
N ALA A 117 1.66 -5.83 -0.08
CA ALA A 117 2.22 -6.70 -1.12
C ALA A 117 2.14 -8.19 -0.73
N GLU A 118 2.53 -8.53 0.50
CA GLU A 118 2.44 -9.90 1.03
C GLU A 118 0.99 -10.41 1.10
N GLY A 119 0.06 -9.54 1.52
CA GLY A 119 -1.37 -9.85 1.53
C GLY A 119 -1.94 -10.10 0.13
N LEU A 120 -1.51 -9.33 -0.86
CA LEU A 120 -1.90 -9.51 -2.26
C LEU A 120 -1.32 -10.80 -2.84
N ALA A 121 -0.05 -11.14 -2.54
CA ALA A 121 0.58 -12.37 -2.99
C ALA A 121 -0.17 -13.61 -2.48
N LYS A 122 -0.57 -13.64 -1.21
CA LYS A 122 -1.43 -14.70 -0.64
C LYS A 122 -2.78 -14.83 -1.34
N ASN A 123 -3.21 -13.77 -2.05
CA ASN A 123 -4.42 -13.77 -2.87
C ASN A 123 -4.12 -14.04 -4.37
N GLY A 124 -2.93 -14.52 -4.74
CA GLY A 124 -2.57 -14.84 -6.12
C GLY A 124 -2.37 -13.60 -7.01
N ILE A 125 -1.93 -12.49 -6.43
CA ILE A 125 -1.67 -11.22 -7.13
C ILE A 125 -0.20 -10.86 -6.95
N ALA A 126 0.54 -10.75 -8.03
CA ALA A 126 1.92 -10.27 -8.02
C ALA A 126 1.97 -8.77 -7.69
N SER A 127 3.08 -8.30 -7.12
CA SER A 127 3.26 -6.88 -6.87
C SER A 127 4.69 -6.43 -7.09
N LEU A 128 4.85 -5.22 -7.62
CA LEU A 128 6.11 -4.50 -7.68
C LEU A 128 6.00 -3.26 -6.79
N ARG A 129 6.96 -3.08 -5.89
CA ARG A 129 7.18 -1.88 -5.09
C ARG A 129 8.61 -1.40 -5.29
N PHE A 130 8.85 -0.11 -5.22
CA PHE A 130 10.14 0.48 -5.55
C PHE A 130 10.42 1.69 -4.66
N ASP A 131 11.70 1.96 -4.41
CA ASP A 131 12.14 3.20 -3.79
C ASP A 131 12.11 4.32 -4.83
N LYS A 132 11.44 5.42 -4.53
CA LYS A 132 11.44 6.59 -5.41
C LYS A 132 12.87 7.09 -5.63
N ARG A 133 13.13 7.76 -6.76
CA ARG A 133 14.45 8.34 -7.04
C ARG A 133 14.95 9.19 -5.87
N GLY A 134 16.21 9.03 -5.51
CA GLY A 134 16.81 9.74 -4.39
C GLY A 134 16.50 9.14 -3.02
N ILE A 135 15.69 8.08 -2.91
CA ILE A 135 15.25 7.51 -1.64
C ILE A 135 15.86 6.11 -1.46
N ALA A 136 16.26 5.81 -0.23
CA ALA A 136 16.75 4.49 0.23
C ALA A 136 17.68 3.81 -0.79
N SER A 137 17.32 2.65 -1.34
CA SER A 137 18.18 1.91 -2.26
C SER A 137 18.33 2.58 -3.64
N SER A 138 17.47 3.55 -3.98
CA SER A 138 17.51 4.36 -5.21
C SER A 138 18.19 5.72 -5.00
N ALA A 139 18.94 5.91 -3.91
CA ALA A 139 19.61 7.18 -3.59
C ALA A 139 20.49 7.69 -4.75
N ALA A 140 21.20 6.79 -5.42
CA ALA A 140 22.10 7.14 -6.54
C ALA A 140 21.35 7.68 -7.78
N ALA A 141 20.06 7.41 -7.94
CA ALA A 141 19.21 7.96 -8.99
C ALA A 141 18.65 9.35 -8.66
N GLY A 142 18.99 9.88 -7.48
CA GLY A 142 18.55 11.20 -7.02
C GLY A 142 19.11 12.33 -7.89
N LYS A 143 18.28 13.33 -8.12
CA LYS A 143 18.70 14.63 -8.65
C LYS A 143 19.07 15.56 -7.50
N GLU A 144 19.81 16.63 -7.79
CA GLU A 144 19.86 17.78 -6.88
C GLU A 144 18.41 18.23 -6.60
N GLU A 145 18.05 18.45 -5.35
CA GLU A 145 16.66 18.72 -4.95
C GLU A 145 16.03 19.88 -5.74
N VAL A 146 16.78 20.92 -6.01
CA VAL A 146 16.33 22.08 -6.81
C VAL A 146 15.96 21.72 -8.25
N LYS A 147 16.47 20.62 -8.78
CA LYS A 147 16.18 20.10 -10.13
C LYS A 147 15.05 19.08 -10.17
N LEU A 148 14.63 18.57 -9.01
CA LEU A 148 13.54 17.61 -8.92
C LEU A 148 12.20 18.27 -9.26
N ARG A 149 11.37 17.53 -10.00
CA ARG A 149 10.00 17.92 -10.36
C ARG A 149 9.04 16.78 -10.04
N PHE A 150 7.79 17.10 -9.85
CA PHE A 150 6.74 16.10 -9.61
C PHE A 150 6.61 15.10 -10.77
N GLU A 151 6.78 15.60 -11.97
CA GLU A 151 6.77 14.81 -13.21
C GLU A 151 7.91 13.79 -13.28
N ASP A 152 9.01 13.96 -12.58
CA ASP A 152 10.08 12.96 -12.51
C ASP A 152 9.55 11.65 -11.87
N TYR A 153 8.79 11.74 -10.79
CA TYR A 153 8.16 10.58 -10.19
C TYR A 153 7.09 9.95 -11.07
N VAL A 154 6.31 10.77 -11.78
CA VAL A 154 5.33 10.27 -12.77
C VAL A 154 6.03 9.49 -13.87
N ASN A 155 7.14 10.01 -14.40
CA ASN A 155 7.92 9.34 -15.45
C ASN A 155 8.55 8.03 -14.97
N ASP A 156 9.00 7.95 -13.72
CA ASP A 156 9.49 6.71 -13.12
C ASP A 156 8.40 5.64 -13.05
N VAL A 157 7.20 6.03 -12.63
CA VAL A 157 6.04 5.12 -12.58
C VAL A 157 5.64 4.67 -13.98
N ILE A 158 5.71 5.54 -14.98
CA ILE A 158 5.52 5.17 -16.40
C ILE A 158 6.57 4.14 -16.82
N GLY A 159 7.84 4.35 -16.47
CA GLY A 159 8.92 3.40 -16.73
C GLY A 159 8.65 2.02 -16.11
N TRP A 160 8.17 1.98 -14.88
CA TRP A 160 7.79 0.72 -14.20
C TRP A 160 6.56 0.06 -14.83
N ILE A 161 5.56 0.83 -15.28
CA ILE A 161 4.43 0.30 -16.05
C ILE A 161 4.94 -0.35 -17.35
N ASP A 162 5.83 0.31 -18.07
CA ASP A 162 6.40 -0.19 -19.32
C ASP A 162 7.32 -1.41 -19.07
N TYR A 163 8.01 -1.46 -17.93
CA TYR A 163 8.77 -2.63 -17.48
C TYR A 163 7.84 -3.84 -17.26
N LEU A 164 6.79 -3.69 -16.47
CA LEU A 164 5.81 -4.75 -16.20
C LEU A 164 5.04 -5.18 -17.45
N ALA A 165 4.77 -4.26 -18.36
CA ALA A 165 4.04 -4.55 -19.61
C ALA A 165 4.78 -5.49 -20.57
N LYS A 166 6.11 -5.59 -20.45
CA LYS A 166 6.96 -6.49 -21.27
C LYS A 166 6.98 -7.92 -20.72
N ASP A 167 6.66 -8.12 -19.45
CA ASP A 167 6.68 -9.42 -18.82
C ASP A 167 5.40 -10.20 -19.11
N ARG A 168 5.55 -11.33 -19.83
CA ARG A 168 4.42 -12.18 -20.26
C ARG A 168 3.74 -12.93 -19.12
N ARG A 169 4.34 -12.93 -17.92
CA ARG A 169 3.72 -13.50 -16.72
C ARG A 169 2.55 -12.66 -16.23
N PHE A 170 2.41 -11.41 -16.66
CA PHE A 170 1.39 -10.52 -16.16
C PHE A 170 0.22 -10.33 -17.13
N THR A 171 -0.99 -10.66 -16.67
CA THR A 171 -2.25 -10.55 -17.45
C THR A 171 -2.74 -9.10 -17.60
N GLY A 172 -2.38 -8.25 -16.67
CA GLY A 172 -2.72 -6.83 -16.63
C GLY A 172 -2.15 -6.15 -15.41
N ILE A 173 -2.00 -4.84 -15.47
CA ILE A 173 -1.40 -4.01 -14.43
C ILE A 173 -2.50 -3.24 -13.71
N THR A 174 -2.52 -3.25 -12.38
CA THR A 174 -3.26 -2.31 -11.55
C THR A 174 -2.27 -1.38 -10.86
N VAL A 175 -2.43 -0.08 -11.03
CA VAL A 175 -1.61 0.91 -10.33
C VAL A 175 -2.29 1.24 -9.01
N VAL A 176 -1.53 1.15 -7.91
CA VAL A 176 -2.00 1.43 -6.55
C VAL A 176 -1.13 2.52 -5.96
N GLY A 177 -1.69 3.68 -5.78
CA GLY A 177 -0.99 4.83 -5.23
C GLY A 177 -1.44 5.16 -3.81
N HIS A 178 -0.49 5.29 -2.90
CA HIS A 178 -0.75 5.70 -1.52
C HIS A 178 -0.44 7.19 -1.33
N SER A 179 -1.35 7.95 -0.74
CA SER A 179 -1.17 9.37 -0.43
C SER A 179 -0.77 10.17 -1.69
N GLU A 180 0.37 10.88 -1.71
CA GLU A 180 0.95 11.53 -2.90
C GLU A 180 1.07 10.57 -4.09
N GLY A 181 1.44 9.32 -3.82
CA GLY A 181 1.53 8.26 -4.84
C GLY A 181 0.22 8.02 -5.59
N SER A 182 -0.93 8.40 -5.01
CA SER A 182 -2.22 8.37 -5.68
C SER A 182 -2.25 9.31 -6.89
N LEU A 183 -1.86 10.57 -6.72
CA LEU A 183 -1.82 11.53 -7.83
C LEU A 183 -0.77 11.16 -8.88
N ILE A 184 0.42 10.72 -8.44
CA ILE A 184 1.47 10.22 -9.34
C ILE A 184 0.92 9.06 -10.19
N GLY A 185 0.26 8.10 -9.55
CA GLY A 185 -0.35 6.94 -10.20
C GLY A 185 -1.46 7.31 -11.19
N MET A 186 -2.34 8.25 -10.83
CA MET A 186 -3.38 8.77 -11.72
C MET A 186 -2.79 9.32 -13.03
N LEU A 187 -1.75 10.17 -12.91
CA LEU A 187 -1.08 10.75 -14.07
C LEU A 187 -0.38 9.70 -14.93
N ALA A 188 0.26 8.72 -14.31
CA ALA A 188 0.98 7.66 -15.00
C ALA A 188 0.06 6.66 -15.71
N CYS A 189 -1.19 6.52 -15.31
CA CYS A 189 -2.16 5.61 -15.95
C CYS A 189 -2.65 6.07 -17.32
N LYS A 190 -2.45 7.34 -17.67
CA LYS A 190 -2.97 7.92 -18.90
C LYS A 190 -2.41 7.20 -20.13
N ASP A 191 -3.32 6.79 -21.05
CA ASP A 191 -3.01 6.20 -22.34
C ASP A 191 -2.09 4.94 -22.28
N ARG A 192 -2.31 4.10 -21.23
CA ARG A 192 -1.55 2.85 -20.99
C ARG A 192 -2.45 1.61 -21.13
N PRO A 193 -2.51 0.95 -22.29
CA PRO A 193 -3.48 -0.11 -22.57
C PRO A 193 -3.30 -1.37 -21.69
N LYS A 194 -2.12 -1.59 -21.12
CA LYS A 194 -1.86 -2.68 -20.17
C LYS A 194 -2.35 -2.39 -18.75
N VAL A 195 -2.59 -1.11 -18.40
CA VAL A 195 -3.21 -0.74 -17.13
C VAL A 195 -4.71 -1.03 -17.21
N LYS A 196 -5.19 -1.88 -16.30
CA LYS A 196 -6.58 -2.33 -16.23
C LYS A 196 -7.36 -1.68 -15.09
N GLY A 197 -6.67 -1.19 -14.09
CA GLY A 197 -7.28 -0.54 -12.93
C GLY A 197 -6.34 0.42 -12.23
N PHE A 198 -6.94 1.33 -11.49
CA PHE A 198 -6.25 2.27 -10.60
C PHE A 198 -6.90 2.20 -9.22
N VAL A 199 -6.07 2.21 -8.16
CA VAL A 199 -6.53 2.27 -6.77
C VAL A 199 -5.89 3.47 -6.08
N SER A 200 -6.73 4.37 -5.57
CA SER A 200 -6.32 5.45 -4.67
C SER A 200 -6.41 4.96 -3.23
N LEU A 201 -5.30 4.88 -2.53
CA LEU A 201 -5.24 4.58 -1.11
C LEU A 201 -4.89 5.85 -0.34
N ALA A 202 -5.81 6.33 0.49
CA ALA A 202 -5.61 7.56 1.27
C ALA A 202 -5.09 8.73 0.42
N GLY A 203 -5.57 8.84 -0.82
CA GLY A 203 -5.17 9.86 -1.77
C GLY A 203 -5.93 11.15 -1.59
N ALA A 204 -5.24 12.29 -1.69
CA ALA A 204 -5.86 13.61 -1.60
C ALA A 204 -6.86 13.86 -2.74
N GLY A 205 -7.99 14.45 -2.42
CA GLY A 205 -8.97 14.97 -3.38
C GLY A 205 -8.77 16.44 -3.72
N ARG A 206 -7.89 17.12 -2.97
CA ARG A 206 -7.55 18.53 -3.15
C ARG A 206 -6.16 18.70 -3.75
N PRO A 207 -5.87 19.82 -4.44
CA PRO A 207 -4.51 20.19 -4.81
C PRO A 207 -3.59 20.22 -3.60
N ALA A 208 -2.29 19.95 -3.81
CA ALA A 208 -1.34 19.78 -2.72
C ALA A 208 -1.19 21.04 -1.83
N TYR A 209 -1.30 22.24 -2.38
CA TYR A 209 -1.24 23.49 -1.59
C TYR A 209 -2.39 23.59 -0.58
N GLU A 210 -3.62 23.20 -0.96
CA GLU A 210 -4.75 23.18 -0.04
C GLU A 210 -4.57 22.11 1.04
N LEU A 211 -4.09 20.92 0.67
CA LEU A 211 -3.84 19.86 1.63
C LEU A 211 -2.77 20.24 2.66
N ILE A 212 -1.68 20.88 2.21
CA ILE A 212 -0.61 21.38 3.10
C ILE A 212 -1.17 22.40 4.10
N GLU A 213 -2.00 23.33 3.64
CA GLU A 213 -2.64 24.31 4.53
C GLU A 213 -3.52 23.66 5.60
N ILE A 214 -4.34 22.66 5.20
CA ILE A 214 -5.18 21.89 6.13
C ILE A 214 -4.33 21.13 7.14
N GLN A 215 -3.26 20.46 6.70
CA GLN A 215 -2.38 19.69 7.57
C GLN A 215 -1.61 20.60 8.56
N VAL A 216 -1.20 21.79 8.12
CA VAL A 216 -0.55 22.76 8.99
C VAL A 216 -1.55 23.37 9.98
N ALA A 217 -2.77 23.68 9.54
CA ALA A 217 -3.82 24.20 10.43
C ALA A 217 -4.20 23.19 11.53
N ALA A 218 -4.19 21.89 11.21
CA ALA A 218 -4.46 20.82 12.18
C ALA A 218 -3.43 20.77 13.33
N GLN A 219 -2.24 21.38 13.15
CA GLN A 219 -1.21 21.47 14.19
C GLN A 219 -1.50 22.59 15.22
N LYS A 220 -2.59 23.35 15.06
CA LYS A 220 -3.01 24.43 15.96
C LYS A 220 -1.92 25.49 16.15
N LEU A 221 -1.20 25.83 15.09
CA LEU A 221 -0.19 26.89 15.09
C LEU A 221 -0.84 28.29 15.20
N PRO A 222 -0.08 29.31 15.62
CA PRO A 222 -0.56 30.71 15.66
C PRO A 222 -1.07 31.18 14.29
N GLU A 223 -2.13 31.99 14.28
CA GLU A 223 -2.76 32.49 13.05
C GLU A 223 -1.78 33.20 12.10
N ALA A 224 -0.79 33.92 12.66
CA ALA A 224 0.25 34.57 11.87
C ALA A 224 1.04 33.56 11.03
N MET A 225 1.38 32.39 11.60
CA MET A 225 2.09 31.32 10.88
C MET A 225 1.22 30.70 9.79
N LEU A 226 -0.06 30.52 10.04
CA LEU A 226 -1.01 30.01 9.03
C LEU A 226 -1.14 30.98 7.85
N LYS A 227 -1.14 32.30 8.10
CA LYS A 227 -1.14 33.33 7.05
C LYS A 227 0.15 33.28 6.21
N GLU A 228 1.29 33.07 6.84
CA GLU A 228 2.57 32.93 6.13
C GLU A 228 2.57 31.70 5.24
N VAL A 229 2.08 30.54 5.72
CA VAL A 229 1.93 29.32 4.90
C VAL A 229 1.05 29.60 3.69
N ALA A 230 -0.11 30.23 3.88
CA ALA A 230 -1.02 30.57 2.78
C ALA A 230 -0.38 31.54 1.76
N SER A 231 0.37 32.53 2.24
CA SER A 231 1.07 33.48 1.37
C SER A 231 2.18 32.81 0.53
N ILE A 232 2.96 31.91 1.15
CA ILE A 232 3.98 31.15 0.44
C ILE A 232 3.31 30.24 -0.60
N ASN A 233 2.28 29.51 -0.22
CA ASN A 233 1.54 28.64 -1.14
C ASN A 233 0.96 29.40 -2.34
N GLU A 234 0.38 30.57 -2.14
CA GLU A 234 -0.15 31.38 -3.25
C GLU A 234 0.95 31.82 -4.20
N SER A 235 2.13 32.19 -3.69
CA SER A 235 3.30 32.53 -4.53
C SER A 235 3.75 31.31 -5.35
N LEU A 236 3.93 30.15 -4.71
CA LEU A 236 4.36 28.92 -5.37
C LEU A 236 3.33 28.41 -6.39
N LYS A 237 2.04 28.53 -6.09
CA LYS A 237 0.94 28.24 -7.01
C LYS A 237 0.99 29.13 -8.26
N GLY A 238 1.38 30.39 -8.09
CA GLY A 238 1.65 31.33 -9.16
C GLY A 238 2.99 31.08 -9.90
N GLY A 239 3.74 30.04 -9.54
CA GLY A 239 5.04 29.69 -10.13
C GLY A 239 6.20 30.59 -9.69
N LYS A 240 6.03 31.32 -8.57
CA LYS A 240 7.04 32.26 -8.05
C LYS A 240 7.68 31.67 -6.79
N GLU A 241 9.00 31.54 -6.79
CA GLU A 241 9.78 31.15 -5.61
C GLU A 241 9.81 32.28 -4.58
N VAL A 242 9.88 31.89 -3.29
CA VAL A 242 9.95 32.78 -2.14
C VAL A 242 11.34 32.66 -1.51
N THR A 243 12.06 33.79 -1.40
CA THR A 243 13.43 33.83 -0.87
C THR A 243 13.46 33.87 0.66
N ASP A 244 12.53 34.61 1.27
CA ASP A 244 12.52 34.89 2.73
C ASP A 244 11.56 33.94 3.45
N VAL A 245 11.89 32.63 3.44
CA VAL A 245 11.11 31.61 4.15
C VAL A 245 11.55 31.58 5.62
N PRO A 246 10.64 31.78 6.59
CA PRO A 246 10.95 31.67 8.00
C PRO A 246 11.60 30.32 8.38
N VAL A 247 12.51 30.34 9.37
CA VAL A 247 13.28 29.16 9.78
C VAL A 247 12.39 27.98 10.14
N TYR A 248 11.29 28.22 10.82
CA TYR A 248 10.32 27.17 11.23
C TYR A 248 9.50 26.58 10.06
N LEU A 249 9.49 27.22 8.87
CA LEU A 249 8.85 26.74 7.66
C LEU A 249 9.85 26.10 6.65
N GLN A 250 11.14 26.11 6.95
CA GLN A 250 12.18 25.57 6.07
C GLN A 250 12.00 24.09 5.79
N SER A 251 11.44 23.31 6.71
CA SER A 251 11.15 21.88 6.48
C SER A 251 10.14 21.67 5.34
N LEU A 252 9.22 22.63 5.13
CA LEU A 252 8.18 22.59 4.09
C LEU A 252 8.56 23.35 2.83
N PHE A 253 9.19 24.53 2.99
CA PHE A 253 9.31 25.52 1.90
C PHE A 253 10.74 26.00 1.65
N ARG A 254 11.80 25.25 2.09
CA ARG A 254 13.18 25.63 1.76
C ARG A 254 13.35 25.85 0.26
N ALA A 255 14.22 26.75 -0.12
CA ALA A 255 14.41 27.17 -1.53
C ALA A 255 14.60 25.99 -2.48
N SER A 256 15.34 24.95 -2.06
CA SER A 256 15.60 23.76 -2.90
C SER A 256 14.37 22.91 -3.21
N VAL A 257 13.33 22.91 -2.37
CA VAL A 257 12.11 22.11 -2.60
C VAL A 257 11.03 22.87 -3.36
N GLN A 258 11.11 24.20 -3.41
CA GLN A 258 10.06 25.02 -4.05
C GLN A 258 9.81 24.69 -5.53
N PRO A 259 10.82 24.43 -6.37
CA PRO A 259 10.58 24.01 -7.75
C PRO A 259 9.77 22.72 -7.86
N TYR A 260 9.97 21.78 -6.93
CA TYR A 260 9.15 20.57 -6.83
C TYR A 260 7.70 20.91 -6.47
N LEU A 261 7.47 21.72 -5.44
CA LEU A 261 6.13 22.16 -5.01
C LEU A 261 5.41 22.90 -6.16
N ILE A 262 6.06 23.82 -6.83
CA ILE A 262 5.51 24.54 -7.99
C ILE A 262 5.06 23.55 -9.08
N SER A 263 5.84 22.51 -9.35
CA SER A 263 5.49 21.50 -10.34
C SER A 263 4.31 20.64 -9.88
N TRP A 264 4.23 20.31 -8.59
CA TRP A 264 3.13 19.53 -8.01
C TRP A 264 1.82 20.30 -7.97
N TYR A 265 1.85 21.60 -7.61
CA TYR A 265 0.67 22.47 -7.47
C TYR A 265 -0.11 22.68 -8.77
N LYS A 266 0.49 22.36 -9.92
CA LYS A 266 -0.21 22.40 -11.22
C LYS A 266 -1.35 21.39 -11.35
N TYR A 267 -1.37 20.36 -10.51
CA TYR A 267 -2.28 19.23 -10.64
C TYR A 267 -3.44 19.28 -9.66
N ASN A 268 -4.67 19.19 -10.18
CA ASN A 268 -5.87 18.98 -9.39
C ASN A 268 -6.28 17.51 -9.47
N PRO A 269 -6.24 16.74 -8.37
CA PRO A 269 -6.58 15.32 -8.36
C PRO A 269 -7.99 15.02 -8.91
N GLN A 270 -8.96 15.91 -8.66
CA GLN A 270 -10.33 15.74 -9.15
C GLN A 270 -10.38 15.75 -10.69
N THR A 271 -9.67 16.69 -11.31
CA THR A 271 -9.62 16.78 -12.79
C THR A 271 -8.91 15.56 -13.37
N ILE A 272 -7.84 15.08 -12.72
CA ILE A 272 -7.07 13.96 -13.22
C ILE A 272 -7.85 12.64 -13.09
N ILE A 273 -8.48 12.37 -11.94
CA ILE A 273 -9.24 11.14 -11.73
C ILE A 273 -10.46 11.05 -12.65
N ALA A 274 -11.12 12.19 -12.93
CA ALA A 274 -12.26 12.28 -13.85
C ALA A 274 -11.88 11.88 -15.28
N ALA A 275 -10.63 12.08 -15.68
CA ALA A 275 -10.15 11.77 -17.01
C ALA A 275 -9.66 10.31 -17.18
N LEU A 276 -9.62 9.51 -16.10
CA LEU A 276 -9.16 8.12 -16.16
C LEU A 276 -10.17 7.25 -16.94
N LYS A 277 -9.65 6.44 -17.86
CA LYS A 277 -10.43 5.50 -18.69
C LYS A 277 -10.33 4.05 -18.19
N VAL A 278 -9.72 3.84 -17.03
CA VAL A 278 -9.59 2.52 -16.40
C VAL A 278 -10.58 2.38 -15.24
N SER A 279 -10.80 1.15 -14.78
CA SER A 279 -11.58 0.94 -13.55
C SER A 279 -10.88 1.62 -12.37
N VAL A 280 -11.64 2.28 -11.50
CA VAL A 280 -11.11 3.01 -10.34
C VAL A 280 -11.70 2.47 -9.04
N LEU A 281 -10.85 2.30 -8.03
CA LEU A 281 -11.22 2.07 -6.63
C LEU A 281 -10.63 3.17 -5.77
N ILE A 282 -11.45 3.82 -4.96
CA ILE A 282 -11.05 4.82 -3.97
C ILE A 282 -11.23 4.19 -2.60
N VAL A 283 -10.16 4.14 -1.81
CA VAL A 283 -10.17 3.58 -0.44
C VAL A 283 -9.65 4.62 0.53
N GLN A 284 -10.42 4.87 1.60
CA GLN A 284 -10.07 5.81 2.64
C GLN A 284 -10.35 5.23 4.01
N GLY A 285 -9.43 5.46 4.95
CA GLY A 285 -9.63 5.15 6.36
C GLY A 285 -10.33 6.26 7.10
N LYS A 286 -11.32 5.94 7.95
CA LYS A 286 -12.06 6.96 8.71
C LYS A 286 -11.25 7.56 9.88
N THR A 287 -10.17 6.91 10.29
CA THR A 287 -9.28 7.40 11.34
C THR A 287 -7.97 7.98 10.79
N ASP A 288 -7.93 8.24 9.49
CA ASP A 288 -6.79 8.90 8.85
C ASP A 288 -6.73 10.36 9.28
N ILE A 289 -5.58 10.77 9.88
CA ILE A 289 -5.34 12.14 10.37
C ILE A 289 -4.55 13.01 9.39
N GLN A 290 -4.15 12.47 8.23
CA GLN A 290 -3.39 13.20 7.22
C GLN A 290 -4.24 13.58 6.01
N VAL A 291 -5.09 12.65 5.55
CA VAL A 291 -6.01 12.85 4.42
C VAL A 291 -7.43 12.49 4.90
N SER A 292 -8.33 13.41 4.76
CA SER A 292 -9.68 13.27 5.31
C SER A 292 -10.59 12.38 4.45
N VAL A 293 -11.71 11.94 5.03
CA VAL A 293 -12.78 11.27 4.29
C VAL A 293 -13.34 12.18 3.19
N GLU A 294 -13.40 13.49 3.44
CA GLU A 294 -13.85 14.48 2.46
C GLU A 294 -12.99 14.48 1.19
N ASP A 295 -11.67 14.25 1.30
CA ASP A 295 -10.80 14.13 0.14
C ASP A 295 -11.20 12.95 -0.74
N ALA A 296 -11.51 11.81 -0.15
CA ALA A 296 -11.99 10.64 -0.87
C ALA A 296 -13.37 10.88 -1.50
N GLU A 297 -14.26 11.62 -0.82
CA GLU A 297 -15.58 12.02 -1.34
C GLU A 297 -15.44 12.97 -2.54
N LEU A 298 -14.50 13.91 -2.51
CA LEU A 298 -14.18 14.79 -3.64
C LEU A 298 -13.72 13.97 -4.85
N LEU A 299 -12.85 12.98 -4.66
CA LEU A 299 -12.43 12.07 -5.73
C LEU A 299 -13.63 11.25 -6.26
N LYS A 300 -14.49 10.74 -5.36
CA LYS A 300 -15.68 9.99 -5.75
C LYS A 300 -16.67 10.85 -6.52
N LYS A 301 -16.85 12.09 -6.11
CA LYS A 301 -17.70 13.07 -6.82
C LYS A 301 -17.17 13.36 -8.23
N ALA A 302 -15.85 13.48 -8.36
CA ALA A 302 -15.21 13.73 -9.64
C ALA A 302 -15.20 12.49 -10.57
N CYS A 303 -15.20 11.28 -10.00
CA CYS A 303 -15.28 10.01 -10.75
C CYS A 303 -16.43 9.14 -10.23
N PRO A 304 -17.69 9.44 -10.64
CA PRO A 304 -18.87 8.73 -10.12
C PRO A 304 -18.88 7.22 -10.40
N ALA A 305 -18.21 6.77 -11.45
CA ALA A 305 -18.08 5.36 -11.79
C ALA A 305 -17.10 4.59 -10.89
N ALA A 306 -16.24 5.28 -10.12
CA ALA A 306 -15.30 4.64 -9.22
C ALA A 306 -16.02 3.82 -8.15
N ARG A 307 -15.46 2.66 -7.77
CA ARG A 307 -15.85 2.00 -6.53
C ARG A 307 -15.31 2.81 -5.35
N PHE A 308 -16.09 2.89 -4.28
CA PHE A 308 -15.76 3.70 -3.12
C PHE A 308 -15.84 2.86 -1.85
N LEU A 309 -14.80 2.89 -1.05
CA LEU A 309 -14.70 2.12 0.19
C LEU A 309 -14.16 3.00 1.31
N LEU A 310 -14.96 3.14 2.37
CA LEU A 310 -14.52 3.69 3.65
C LEU A 310 -14.28 2.54 4.63
N ILE A 311 -13.14 2.56 5.31
CA ILE A 311 -12.76 1.55 6.32
C ILE A 311 -12.74 2.22 7.70
N ASP A 312 -13.64 1.79 8.60
CA ASP A 312 -13.94 2.49 9.85
C ASP A 312 -12.72 2.77 10.74
N ARG A 313 -11.82 1.82 10.87
CA ARG A 313 -10.70 1.88 11.82
C ARG A 313 -9.33 2.01 11.15
N MET A 314 -9.30 2.24 9.86
CA MET A 314 -8.04 2.33 9.13
C MET A 314 -7.47 3.75 9.18
N ASN A 315 -6.20 3.87 9.55
CA ASN A 315 -5.45 5.11 9.56
C ASN A 315 -4.63 5.32 8.25
N HIS A 316 -3.87 6.41 8.17
CA HIS A 316 -3.09 6.77 6.98
C HIS A 316 -2.06 5.71 6.58
N VAL A 317 -1.45 5.01 7.54
CA VAL A 317 -0.49 3.92 7.25
C VAL A 317 -1.18 2.57 7.06
N LEU A 318 -2.46 2.58 6.71
CA LEU A 318 -3.27 1.43 6.28
C LEU A 318 -3.48 0.37 7.38
N LYS A 319 -3.31 0.74 8.64
CA LYS A 319 -3.44 -0.16 9.80
C LYS A 319 -4.67 0.18 10.63
N ASP A 320 -5.12 -0.80 11.41
CA ASP A 320 -6.20 -0.56 12.37
C ASP A 320 -5.75 0.38 13.48
N CYS A 321 -6.53 1.42 13.70
CA CYS A 321 -6.39 2.38 14.78
C CYS A 321 -7.74 3.00 15.10
N ASP A 322 -8.20 2.87 16.35
CA ASP A 322 -9.55 3.28 16.74
C ASP A 322 -9.70 4.78 17.03
N VAL A 323 -8.59 5.49 17.09
CA VAL A 323 -8.54 6.87 17.55
C VAL A 323 -7.91 7.80 16.52
N THR A 324 -8.23 9.08 16.61
CA THR A 324 -7.65 10.17 15.79
C THR A 324 -6.66 11.03 16.58
N ASP A 325 -6.40 10.70 17.84
CA ASP A 325 -5.37 11.36 18.63
C ASP A 325 -3.99 11.15 18.05
N GLN A 326 -3.26 12.25 17.80
CA GLN A 326 -1.98 12.22 17.09
C GLN A 326 -0.91 11.38 17.80
N GLN A 327 -0.85 11.43 19.14
CA GLN A 327 0.15 10.70 19.91
C GLN A 327 -0.11 9.19 19.87
N GLN A 328 -1.37 8.78 19.95
CA GLN A 328 -1.76 7.38 19.85
C GLN A 328 -1.58 6.85 18.42
N GLN A 329 -1.87 7.66 17.42
CA GLN A 329 -1.60 7.36 16.01
C GLN A 329 -0.10 7.10 15.77
N LEU A 330 0.79 7.92 16.37
CA LEU A 330 2.24 7.79 16.20
C LEU A 330 2.74 6.41 16.65
N ALA A 331 2.17 5.83 17.69
CA ALA A 331 2.50 4.47 18.15
C ALA A 331 2.23 3.41 17.05
N VAL A 332 1.19 3.60 16.22
CA VAL A 332 0.89 2.72 15.09
C VAL A 332 1.84 2.98 13.91
N TYR A 333 2.18 4.23 13.65
CA TYR A 333 3.11 4.62 12.58
C TYR A 333 4.53 4.11 12.78
N THR A 334 4.94 3.88 14.02
CA THR A 334 6.28 3.42 14.39
C THR A 334 6.36 1.94 14.72
N ASN A 335 5.27 1.18 14.59
CA ASN A 335 5.24 -0.24 14.89
C ASN A 335 5.28 -1.10 13.61
N PRO A 336 6.45 -1.69 13.27
CA PRO A 336 6.61 -2.51 12.07
C PRO A 336 5.95 -3.88 12.14
N SER A 337 5.43 -4.29 13.32
CA SER A 337 4.82 -5.63 13.51
C SER A 337 3.31 -5.62 13.33
N LEU A 338 2.65 -4.46 13.40
CA LEU A 338 1.21 -4.38 13.20
C LEU A 338 0.87 -4.64 11.73
N PRO A 339 -0.08 -5.55 11.44
CA PRO A 339 -0.51 -5.84 10.08
C PRO A 339 -1.29 -4.65 9.47
N VAL A 340 -1.38 -4.60 8.14
CA VAL A 340 -2.34 -3.74 7.46
C VAL A 340 -3.75 -4.30 7.61
N ASN A 341 -4.74 -3.42 7.49
CA ASN A 341 -6.15 -3.77 7.61
C ASN A 341 -6.55 -4.89 6.62
N THR A 342 -7.23 -5.91 7.12
CA THR A 342 -7.60 -7.09 6.32
C THR A 342 -8.70 -6.81 5.30
N ILE A 343 -9.61 -5.85 5.59
CA ILE A 343 -10.66 -5.41 4.66
C ILE A 343 -10.00 -4.71 3.46
N LEU A 344 -8.94 -3.95 3.69
CA LEU A 344 -8.15 -3.35 2.60
C LEU A 344 -7.62 -4.43 1.65
N ILE A 345 -6.90 -5.43 2.18
CA ILE A 345 -6.30 -6.49 1.36
C ILE A 345 -7.38 -7.22 0.55
N SER A 346 -8.48 -7.62 1.19
CA SER A 346 -9.55 -8.37 0.54
C SER A 346 -10.27 -7.55 -0.53
N SER A 347 -10.51 -6.27 -0.28
CA SER A 347 -11.22 -5.38 -1.21
C SER A 347 -10.36 -5.03 -2.43
N VAL A 348 -9.09 -4.72 -2.23
CA VAL A 348 -8.14 -4.48 -3.32
C VAL A 348 -7.94 -5.75 -4.15
N SER A 349 -7.81 -6.92 -3.52
CA SER A 349 -7.70 -8.20 -4.21
C SER A 349 -8.94 -8.51 -5.06
N SER A 350 -10.13 -8.26 -4.52
CA SER A 350 -11.40 -8.45 -5.22
C SER A 350 -11.52 -7.51 -6.43
N PHE A 351 -11.11 -6.24 -6.28
CA PHE A 351 -11.10 -5.28 -7.36
C PHE A 351 -10.18 -5.68 -8.50
N ILE A 352 -8.96 -6.11 -8.20
CA ILE A 352 -7.96 -6.52 -9.20
C ILE A 352 -8.42 -7.74 -9.98
N LYS A 353 -9.04 -8.73 -9.31
CA LYS A 353 -9.53 -9.96 -9.95
C LYS A 353 -10.78 -9.74 -10.81
N LYS A 354 -11.54 -8.68 -10.54
CA LYS A 354 -12.76 -8.32 -11.27
C LYS A 354 -12.80 -6.82 -11.52
N PRO A 355 -11.88 -6.28 -12.32
CA PRO A 355 -11.99 -4.89 -12.77
C PRO A 355 -13.18 -4.84 -13.73
N LYS A 356 -14.16 -4.01 -13.43
CA LYS A 356 -15.24 -3.69 -14.37
C LYS A 356 -14.99 -2.34 -14.94
#